data_d02005ab28f6216f6d4836fa42ac3d41
#
_entry.id   d02005ab28f6216f6d4836fa42ac3d41
#
_cell.length_a   1.000
_cell.length_b   1.000
_cell.length_c   1.000
_cell.angle_alpha   90.00
_cell.angle_beta   90.00
_cell.angle_gamma   90.00
#
_symmetry.space_group_name_H-M   'P 1'
#
loop_
_entity.id
_entity.type
_entity.pdbx_description
1 polymer ?
#
loop_
_entity_poly.entity_id
_entity_poly.type
_entity_poly.pdbx_seq_one_letter_code
_entity_poly.pdbx_strand_id
1 'polypeptide(L)'
;WSEAERLTFLETELHSARPFTTAKAPLGAEATTVMACLRTIERHTAHYGTNCIGSFIVSMTRSLSDLLAVYVLAREAGLTVMTDEGMVCKIPVVPLLETIDDLEAGPAILQAFLSHPFTQRSLRYQQQQTQAGYLKQQVMVGYSDSNKDGGILASQWNLY
;
A
#
# COMPACT_ATOMS: atom_id res chain seq x y z
N TRP A 1 2.36 -12.13 15.66
CA TRP A 1 1.60 -12.80 14.61
C TRP A 1 2.56 -13.25 13.50
N SER A 2 2.41 -14.47 13.04
CA SER A 2 3.07 -14.96 11.82
C SER A 2 2.51 -14.24 10.59
N GLU A 3 3.22 -14.32 9.45
CA GLU A 3 2.74 -13.76 8.17
C GLU A 3 1.36 -14.34 7.78
N ALA A 4 1.18 -15.65 7.95
CA ALA A 4 -0.09 -16.31 7.64
C ALA A 4 -1.26 -15.81 8.49
N GLU A 5 -1.05 -15.58 9.79
CA GLU A 5 -2.07 -15.01 10.67
C GLU A 5 -2.39 -13.56 10.31
N ARG A 6 -1.38 -12.75 9.97
CA ARG A 6 -1.56 -11.38 9.50
C ARG A 6 -2.38 -11.34 8.22
N LEU A 7 -2.02 -12.17 7.23
CA LEU A 7 -2.75 -12.26 5.97
C LEU A 7 -4.21 -12.66 6.17
N THR A 8 -4.46 -13.71 6.95
CA THR A 8 -5.83 -14.17 7.24
C THR A 8 -6.68 -13.05 7.86
N PHE A 9 -6.13 -12.32 8.82
CA PHE A 9 -6.79 -11.17 9.43
C PHE A 9 -7.06 -10.05 8.42
N LEU A 10 -6.05 -9.63 7.66
CA LEU A 10 -6.16 -8.52 6.72
C LEU A 10 -7.11 -8.85 5.56
N GLU A 11 -7.08 -10.07 5.05
CA GLU A 11 -8.02 -10.53 4.03
C GLU A 11 -9.46 -10.49 4.54
N THR A 12 -9.70 -10.98 5.76
CA THR A 12 -11.01 -10.92 6.39
C THR A 12 -11.50 -9.47 6.52
N GLU A 13 -10.64 -8.58 6.97
CA GLU A 13 -10.98 -7.15 7.11
C GLU A 13 -11.25 -6.48 5.76
N LEU A 14 -10.52 -6.81 4.70
CA LEU A 14 -10.72 -6.23 3.37
C LEU A 14 -12.01 -6.70 2.66
N HIS A 15 -12.67 -7.74 3.17
CA HIS A 15 -14.00 -8.12 2.72
C HIS A 15 -15.12 -7.23 3.27
N SER A 16 -14.84 -6.46 4.32
CA SER A 16 -15.80 -5.55 4.95
C SER A 16 -15.47 -4.10 4.65
N ALA A 17 -16.46 -3.35 4.16
CA ALA A 17 -16.34 -1.91 4.00
C ALA A 17 -16.48 -1.15 5.34
N ARG A 18 -16.90 -1.84 6.40
CA ARG A 18 -17.11 -1.21 7.71
C ARG A 18 -15.78 -1.04 8.43
N PRO A 19 -15.38 0.20 8.78
CA PRO A 19 -14.24 0.42 9.65
C PRO A 19 -14.44 -0.25 11.01
N PHE A 20 -13.37 -0.79 11.61
CA PHE A 20 -13.40 -1.36 12.95
C PHE A 20 -13.04 -0.32 14.03
N THR A 21 -12.51 0.84 13.62
CA THR A 21 -12.23 1.96 14.52
C THR A 21 -13.21 3.10 14.31
N THR A 22 -13.26 4.01 15.27
CA THR A 22 -13.99 5.29 15.14
C THR A 22 -12.98 6.44 15.19
N ALA A 23 -13.39 7.62 14.71
CA ALA A 23 -12.54 8.81 14.77
C ALA A 23 -12.11 9.20 16.19
N LYS A 24 -12.82 8.71 17.22
CA LYS A 24 -12.57 8.98 18.64
C LYS A 24 -11.97 7.78 19.39
N ALA A 25 -11.66 6.67 18.68
CA ALA A 25 -11.05 5.50 19.33
C ALA A 25 -9.70 5.87 19.94
N PRO A 26 -9.41 5.45 21.16
CA PRO A 26 -8.11 5.67 21.77
C PRO A 26 -7.08 4.80 21.03
N LEU A 27 -6.16 5.43 20.35
CA LEU A 27 -5.07 4.79 19.62
C LEU A 27 -3.75 5.06 20.34
N GLY A 28 -2.80 4.13 20.24
CA GLY A 28 -1.42 4.38 20.64
C GLY A 28 -0.77 5.50 19.82
N ALA A 29 0.34 6.05 20.30
CA ALA A 29 0.99 7.22 19.68
C ALA A 29 1.34 7.02 18.22
N GLU A 30 1.92 5.87 17.85
CA GLU A 30 2.29 5.52 16.47
C GLU A 30 1.06 5.43 15.58
N ALA A 31 0.04 4.67 16.00
CA ALA A 31 -1.20 4.53 15.25
C ALA A 31 -1.92 5.88 15.07
N THR A 32 -1.88 6.74 16.08
CA THR A 32 -2.42 8.11 16.00
C THR A 32 -1.71 8.91 14.92
N THR A 33 -0.38 8.83 14.85
CA THR A 33 0.42 9.56 13.84
C THR A 33 0.11 9.06 12.43
N VAL A 34 0.10 7.76 12.22
CA VAL A 34 -0.21 7.14 10.92
C VAL A 34 -1.63 7.51 10.47
N MET A 35 -2.60 7.38 11.36
CA MET A 35 -3.99 7.73 11.06
C MET A 35 -4.19 9.23 10.79
N ALA A 36 -3.44 10.10 11.48
CA ALA A 36 -3.47 11.54 11.22
C ALA A 36 -2.92 11.86 9.82
N CYS A 37 -1.86 11.19 9.40
CA CYS A 37 -1.30 11.30 8.05
C CYS A 37 -2.35 10.88 6.99
N LEU A 38 -2.91 9.67 7.10
CA LEU A 38 -3.90 9.16 6.15
C LEU A 38 -5.17 10.01 6.10
N ARG A 39 -5.67 10.50 7.23
CA ARG A 39 -6.81 11.41 7.28
C ARG A 39 -6.49 12.79 6.67
N THR A 40 -5.24 13.22 6.72
CA THR A 40 -4.82 14.44 6.02
C THR A 40 -4.83 14.24 4.52
N ILE A 41 -4.34 13.09 4.03
CA ILE A 41 -4.42 12.69 2.62
C ILE A 41 -5.88 12.63 2.18
N GLU A 42 -6.76 12.01 2.98
CA GLU A 42 -8.20 11.92 2.68
C GLU A 42 -8.81 13.32 2.49
N ARG A 43 -8.60 14.25 3.42
CA ARG A 43 -9.12 15.62 3.33
C ARG A 43 -8.63 16.35 2.08
N HIS A 44 -7.35 16.17 1.73
CA HIS A 44 -6.78 16.78 0.53
C HIS A 44 -7.37 16.15 -0.74
N THR A 45 -7.46 14.84 -0.81
CA THR A 45 -8.05 14.16 -1.98
C THR A 45 -9.54 14.43 -2.14
N ALA A 46 -10.26 14.59 -1.05
CA ALA A 46 -11.69 15.00 -1.08
C ALA A 46 -11.89 16.42 -1.63
N HIS A 47 -10.93 17.32 -1.39
CA HIS A 47 -11.03 18.73 -1.81
C HIS A 47 -10.44 18.99 -3.20
N TYR A 48 -9.30 18.38 -3.52
CA TYR A 48 -8.54 18.66 -4.75
C TYR A 48 -8.54 17.51 -5.75
N GLY A 49 -9.19 16.38 -5.43
CA GLY A 49 -9.15 15.17 -6.21
C GLY A 49 -7.93 14.29 -5.92
N THR A 50 -7.98 13.04 -6.36
CA THR A 50 -6.91 12.05 -6.09
C THR A 50 -5.60 12.37 -6.80
N ASN A 51 -5.64 13.14 -7.89
CA ASN A 51 -4.46 13.54 -8.65
C ASN A 51 -3.54 14.51 -7.91
N CYS A 52 -3.98 15.12 -6.79
CA CYS A 52 -3.13 15.97 -5.97
C CYS A 52 -2.09 15.19 -5.13
N ILE A 53 -2.30 13.88 -4.98
CA ILE A 53 -1.40 12.95 -4.30
C ILE A 53 -0.86 11.97 -5.35
N GLY A 54 0.45 11.91 -5.50
CA GLY A 54 1.08 11.01 -6.47
C GLY A 54 0.99 9.55 -6.04
N SER A 55 1.62 9.20 -4.93
CA SER A 55 1.69 7.82 -4.45
C SER A 55 1.93 7.78 -2.94
N PHE A 56 1.36 6.77 -2.28
CA PHE A 56 1.65 6.46 -0.89
C PHE A 56 2.75 5.39 -0.82
N ILE A 57 3.97 5.81 -0.48
CA ILE A 57 5.14 4.94 -0.44
C ILE A 57 5.19 4.24 0.92
N VAL A 58 5.36 2.92 0.88
CA VAL A 58 5.47 2.06 2.08
C VAL A 58 6.93 1.66 2.24
N SER A 59 7.60 2.29 3.20
CA SER A 59 8.98 1.97 3.57
C SER A 59 9.08 0.59 4.20
N MET A 60 10.23 -0.07 4.05
CA MET A 60 10.50 -1.39 4.64
C MET A 60 9.46 -2.45 4.28
N THR A 61 9.03 -2.50 3.02
CA THR A 61 8.11 -3.52 2.53
C THR A 61 8.81 -4.88 2.47
N ARG A 62 8.41 -5.80 3.34
CA ARG A 62 9.02 -7.13 3.47
C ARG A 62 8.08 -8.26 3.11
N SER A 63 6.79 -7.99 3.05
CA SER A 63 5.77 -9.02 2.83
C SER A 63 4.50 -8.43 2.19
N LEU A 64 3.64 -9.31 1.68
CA LEU A 64 2.31 -8.93 1.19
C LEU A 64 1.48 -8.27 2.29
N SER A 65 1.56 -8.78 3.53
CA SER A 65 0.76 -8.25 4.63
C SER A 65 1.07 -6.78 4.95
N ASP A 66 2.28 -6.30 4.69
CA ASP A 66 2.63 -4.89 4.89
C ASP A 66 1.83 -3.98 3.96
N LEU A 67 1.64 -4.39 2.71
CA LEU A 67 0.86 -3.66 1.72
C LEU A 67 -0.65 -3.75 1.97
N LEU A 68 -1.14 -4.94 2.34
CA LEU A 68 -2.56 -5.12 2.68
C LEU A 68 -2.95 -4.36 3.96
N ALA A 69 -2.04 -4.24 4.92
CA ALA A 69 -2.25 -3.42 6.12
C ALA A 69 -2.51 -1.95 5.76
N VAL A 70 -1.80 -1.42 4.75
CA VAL A 70 -2.06 -0.05 4.26
C VAL A 70 -3.46 0.08 3.69
N TYR A 71 -3.98 -0.92 2.97
CA TYR A 71 -5.36 -0.88 2.47
C TYR A 71 -6.40 -0.88 3.60
N VAL A 72 -6.16 -1.66 4.66
CA VAL A 72 -7.03 -1.63 5.86
C VAL A 72 -6.97 -0.25 6.53
N LEU A 73 -5.78 0.32 6.72
CA LEU A 73 -5.62 1.66 7.29
C LEU A 73 -6.22 2.76 6.39
N ALA A 74 -6.13 2.61 5.07
CA ALA A 74 -6.78 3.50 4.11
C ALA A 74 -8.32 3.45 4.26
N ARG A 75 -8.91 2.27 4.49
CA ARG A 75 -10.33 2.11 4.81
C ARG A 75 -10.69 2.88 6.09
N GLU A 76 -9.93 2.71 7.16
CA GLU A 76 -10.14 3.40 8.45
C GLU A 76 -10.06 4.93 8.30
N ALA A 77 -9.29 5.41 7.34
CA ALA A 77 -9.14 6.84 7.05
C ALA A 77 -10.16 7.41 6.05
N GLY A 78 -10.99 6.57 5.40
CA GLY A 78 -11.94 7.01 4.37
C GLY A 78 -11.34 7.12 2.96
N LEU A 79 -10.15 6.56 2.74
CA LEU A 79 -9.46 6.53 1.45
C LEU A 79 -9.90 5.36 0.55
N THR A 80 -10.99 4.70 0.89
CA THR A 80 -11.62 3.67 0.06
C THR A 80 -12.97 4.13 -0.47
N VAL A 81 -13.45 3.48 -1.51
CA VAL A 81 -14.79 3.69 -2.08
C VAL A 81 -15.37 2.35 -2.53
N MET A 82 -16.69 2.22 -2.45
CA MET A 82 -17.41 1.06 -3.00
C MET A 82 -17.67 1.29 -4.48
N THR A 83 -17.37 0.29 -5.28
CA THR A 83 -17.71 0.20 -6.70
C THR A 83 -18.59 -1.03 -6.94
N ASP A 84 -19.09 -1.22 -8.15
CA ASP A 84 -19.85 -2.42 -8.52
C ASP A 84 -19.00 -3.70 -8.40
N GLU A 85 -17.68 -3.60 -8.51
CA GLU A 85 -16.74 -4.72 -8.33
C GLU A 85 -16.32 -4.93 -6.86
N GLY A 86 -16.76 -4.08 -5.93
CA GLY A 86 -16.43 -4.11 -4.52
C GLY A 86 -15.59 -2.92 -4.06
N MET A 87 -15.07 -2.99 -2.84
CA MET A 87 -14.26 -1.93 -2.25
C MET A 87 -12.89 -1.79 -2.94
N VAL A 88 -12.46 -0.55 -3.15
CA VAL A 88 -11.17 -0.19 -3.76
C VAL A 88 -10.47 0.93 -2.99
N CYS A 89 -9.15 1.00 -3.08
CA CYS A 89 -8.35 2.12 -2.55
C CYS A 89 -8.24 3.24 -3.61
N LYS A 90 -8.50 4.47 -3.18
CA LYS A 90 -8.48 5.66 -4.05
C LYS A 90 -7.07 6.09 -4.47
N ILE A 91 -6.05 5.80 -3.65
CA ILE A 91 -4.68 6.24 -3.87
C ILE A 91 -3.75 5.07 -4.21
N PRO A 92 -2.72 5.30 -5.06
CA PRO A 92 -1.71 4.29 -5.36
C PRO A 92 -0.86 3.98 -4.12
N VAL A 93 -0.71 2.69 -3.81
CA VAL A 93 0.20 2.18 -2.76
C VAL A 93 1.43 1.64 -3.44
N VAL A 94 2.60 2.15 -3.09
CA VAL A 94 3.88 1.86 -3.72
C VAL A 94 4.81 1.18 -2.72
N PRO A 95 5.21 -0.08 -2.92
CA PRO A 95 6.22 -0.71 -2.08
C PRO A 95 7.58 -0.05 -2.29
N LEU A 96 8.33 0.13 -1.22
CA LEU A 96 9.74 0.52 -1.24
C LEU A 96 10.59 -0.65 -0.75
N LEU A 97 11.47 -1.15 -1.61
CA LEU A 97 12.42 -2.21 -1.36
C LEU A 97 13.77 -1.59 -1.05
N GLU A 98 14.27 -1.78 0.18
CA GLU A 98 15.41 -1.02 0.70
C GLU A 98 16.64 -1.87 1.03
N THR A 99 16.44 -3.12 1.44
CA THR A 99 17.52 -4.06 1.75
C THR A 99 17.77 -5.05 0.62
N ILE A 100 18.90 -5.76 0.68
CA ILE A 100 19.16 -6.84 -0.28
C ILE A 100 18.09 -7.93 -0.18
N ASP A 101 17.72 -8.32 1.04
CA ASP A 101 16.66 -9.30 1.28
C ASP A 101 15.31 -8.84 0.70
N ASP A 102 14.98 -7.55 0.82
CA ASP A 102 13.76 -6.99 0.22
C ASP A 102 13.80 -7.05 -1.31
N LEU A 103 14.96 -6.78 -1.92
CA LEU A 103 15.13 -6.87 -3.38
C LEU A 103 15.00 -8.31 -3.87
N GLU A 104 15.59 -9.28 -3.17
CA GLU A 104 15.46 -10.70 -3.49
C GLU A 104 14.03 -11.22 -3.34
N ALA A 105 13.32 -10.79 -2.30
CA ALA A 105 11.91 -11.14 -2.08
C ALA A 105 10.94 -10.35 -2.97
N GLY A 106 11.36 -9.21 -3.50
CA GLY A 106 10.55 -8.25 -4.24
C GLY A 106 9.68 -8.85 -5.34
N PRO A 107 10.20 -9.68 -6.24
CA PRO A 107 9.40 -10.30 -7.31
C PRO A 107 8.23 -11.13 -6.77
N ALA A 108 8.44 -11.92 -5.71
CA ALA A 108 7.38 -12.73 -5.10
C ALA A 108 6.33 -11.87 -4.39
N ILE A 109 6.76 -10.83 -3.66
CA ILE A 109 5.88 -9.87 -2.99
C ILE A 109 5.02 -9.14 -4.03
N LEU A 110 5.63 -8.65 -5.11
CA LEU A 110 4.93 -7.95 -6.18
C LEU A 110 3.94 -8.86 -6.91
N GLN A 111 4.34 -10.09 -7.22
CA GLN A 111 3.43 -11.05 -7.85
C GLN A 111 2.20 -11.31 -6.97
N ALA A 112 2.38 -11.54 -5.68
CA ALA A 112 1.30 -11.75 -4.74
C ALA A 112 0.41 -10.50 -4.62
N PHE A 113 1.00 -9.31 -4.50
CA PHE A 113 0.30 -8.05 -4.41
C PHE A 113 -0.53 -7.75 -5.65
N LEU A 114 0.05 -7.90 -6.85
CA LEU A 114 -0.63 -7.66 -8.12
C LEU A 114 -1.70 -8.71 -8.43
N SER A 115 -1.57 -9.93 -7.91
CA SER A 115 -2.57 -10.98 -8.04
C SER A 115 -3.73 -10.82 -7.05
N HIS A 116 -3.57 -10.01 -6.01
CA HIS A 116 -4.58 -9.83 -4.97
C HIS A 116 -5.82 -9.12 -5.52
N PRO A 117 -7.05 -9.66 -5.32
CA PRO A 117 -8.27 -9.12 -5.92
C PRO A 117 -8.54 -7.65 -5.56
N PHE A 118 -8.26 -7.24 -4.33
CA PHE A 118 -8.41 -5.86 -3.89
C PHE A 118 -7.45 -4.93 -4.64
N THR A 119 -6.20 -5.34 -4.84
CA THR A 119 -5.20 -4.57 -5.60
C THR A 119 -5.63 -4.41 -7.06
N GLN A 120 -6.07 -5.49 -7.69
CA GLN A 120 -6.52 -5.46 -9.08
C GLN A 120 -7.69 -4.50 -9.29
N ARG A 121 -8.69 -4.54 -8.41
CA ARG A 121 -9.81 -3.60 -8.47
C ARG A 121 -9.36 -2.16 -8.25
N SER A 122 -8.47 -1.94 -7.28
CA SER A 122 -7.95 -0.61 -6.98
C SER A 122 -7.15 -0.02 -8.16
N LEU A 123 -6.32 -0.83 -8.81
CA LEU A 123 -5.57 -0.40 -10.00
C LEU A 123 -6.50 -0.05 -11.17
N ARG A 124 -7.56 -0.84 -11.42
CA ARG A 124 -8.56 -0.51 -12.45
C ARG A 124 -9.29 0.80 -12.14
N TYR A 125 -9.69 0.99 -10.89
CA TYR A 125 -10.30 2.24 -10.45
C TYR A 125 -9.37 3.44 -10.68
N GLN A 126 -8.12 3.36 -10.26
CA GLN A 126 -7.12 4.42 -10.43
C GLN A 126 -6.83 4.71 -11.91
N GLN A 127 -6.78 3.68 -12.76
CA GLN A 127 -6.66 3.83 -14.20
C GLN A 127 -7.83 4.65 -14.79
N GLN A 128 -9.07 4.35 -14.38
CA GLN A 128 -10.25 5.08 -14.81
C GLN A 128 -10.21 6.56 -14.39
N GLN A 129 -9.78 6.84 -13.13
CA GLN A 129 -9.66 8.20 -12.62
C GLN A 129 -8.60 9.03 -13.37
N THR A 130 -7.52 8.42 -13.79
CA THR A 130 -6.41 9.09 -14.51
C THR A 130 -6.58 9.04 -16.02
N GLN A 131 -7.59 8.34 -16.55
CA GLN A 131 -7.79 8.08 -17.99
C GLN A 131 -6.56 7.45 -18.67
N ALA A 132 -5.73 6.73 -17.90
CA ALA A 132 -4.56 6.06 -18.43
C ALA A 132 -4.96 4.89 -19.36
N GLY A 133 -4.26 4.74 -20.46
CA GLY A 133 -4.51 3.65 -21.43
C GLY A 133 -4.08 2.26 -20.94
N TYR A 134 -3.45 2.16 -19.77
CA TYR A 134 -2.92 0.92 -19.21
C TYR A 134 -2.95 0.93 -17.67
N LEU A 135 -2.95 -0.27 -17.07
CA LEU A 135 -2.77 -0.43 -15.62
C LEU A 135 -1.33 -0.12 -15.24
N LYS A 136 -1.14 0.66 -14.18
CA LYS A 136 0.19 1.06 -13.72
C LYS A 136 0.36 0.77 -12.24
N GLN A 137 1.38 -0.01 -11.90
CA GLN A 137 1.90 -0.15 -10.54
C GLN A 137 3.32 0.39 -10.50
N GLN A 138 3.60 1.28 -9.57
CA GLN A 138 4.95 1.76 -9.30
C GLN A 138 5.59 0.93 -8.20
N VAL A 139 6.90 0.77 -8.30
CA VAL A 139 7.76 0.19 -7.26
C VAL A 139 8.87 1.19 -7.03
N MET A 140 9.19 1.44 -5.78
CA MET A 140 10.35 2.25 -5.41
C MET A 140 11.48 1.34 -4.95
N VAL A 141 12.68 1.63 -5.40
CA VAL A 141 13.90 0.92 -5.00
C VAL A 141 14.79 1.87 -4.25
N GLY A 142 15.20 1.48 -3.05
CA GLY A 142 16.10 2.25 -2.21
C GLY A 142 17.55 2.07 -2.65
N TYR A 143 18.01 2.84 -3.64
CA TYR A 143 19.37 2.75 -4.17
C TYR A 143 20.45 3.00 -3.10
N SER A 144 20.32 4.07 -2.34
CA SER A 144 21.27 4.42 -1.28
C SER A 144 21.22 3.40 -0.13
N ASP A 145 20.04 2.94 0.21
CA ASP A 145 19.83 2.06 1.37
C ASP A 145 20.32 0.64 1.07
N SER A 146 20.02 0.08 -0.09
CA SER A 146 20.53 -1.24 -0.51
C SER A 146 22.05 -1.23 -0.70
N ASN A 147 22.64 -0.11 -1.15
CA ASN A 147 24.10 0.03 -1.23
C ASN A 147 24.76 0.04 0.15
N LYS A 148 24.12 0.64 1.16
CA LYS A 148 24.60 0.62 2.55
C LYS A 148 24.44 -0.75 3.20
N ASP A 149 23.38 -1.47 2.85
CA ASP A 149 23.06 -2.78 3.39
C ASP A 149 24.04 -3.85 2.88
N GLY A 150 24.15 -4.05 1.56
CA GLY A 150 24.94 -5.14 0.96
C GLY A 150 26.12 -4.70 0.11
N GLY A 151 26.33 -3.39 -0.04
CA GLY A 151 27.32 -2.82 -0.94
C GLY A 151 26.84 -2.71 -2.39
N ILE A 152 27.53 -1.86 -3.16
CA ILE A 152 27.09 -1.47 -4.51
C ILE A 152 26.98 -2.65 -5.48
N LEU A 153 27.87 -3.65 -5.37
CA LEU A 153 27.86 -4.79 -6.28
C LEU A 153 26.65 -5.69 -6.04
N ALA A 154 26.35 -6.02 -4.77
CA ALA A 154 25.19 -6.83 -4.43
C ALA A 154 23.89 -6.10 -4.76
N SER A 155 23.80 -4.81 -4.45
CA SER A 155 22.64 -3.98 -4.77
C SER A 155 22.38 -3.96 -6.28
N GLN A 156 23.40 -3.68 -7.10
CA GLN A 156 23.22 -3.65 -8.55
C GLN A 156 22.87 -5.01 -9.14
N TRP A 157 23.44 -6.08 -8.60
CA TRP A 157 23.11 -7.44 -9.05
C TRP A 157 21.66 -7.81 -8.80
N ASN A 158 21.11 -7.46 -7.64
CA ASN A 158 19.73 -7.77 -7.28
C ASN A 158 18.69 -6.83 -7.93
N LEU A 159 19.13 -5.79 -8.60
CA LEU A 159 18.27 -4.92 -9.41
C LEU A 159 18.05 -5.42 -10.84
N TYR A 160 18.85 -6.40 -11.28
CA TYR A 160 18.74 -7.03 -12.60
C TYR A 160 17.90 -8.30 -12.54
#